data_62c0192ebd706882cd1a9a6b1def2f0e
#
_entry.id   62c0192ebd706882cd1a9a6b1def2f0e
#
_cell.length_a   1.000
_cell.length_b   1.000
_cell.length_c   1.000
_cell.angle_alpha   90.00
_cell.angle_beta   90.00
_cell.angle_gamma   90.00
#
_symmetry.space_group_name_H-M   'P 1'
#
loop_
_entity.id
_entity.type
_entity.pdbx_description
1 polymer ?
#
loop_
_entity_poly.entity_id
_entity_poly.type
_entity_poly.pdbx_seq_one_letter_code
_entity_poly.pdbx_strand_id
1 'polypeptide(L)'
;MDTCGQNCLTWISAVGAITAETPRDFENFARTQNLSGKTIALDSDGGSVLGALALGRAIRKFNMITTVGKTIEAANGEKRAQLLPRAYCESMCAFVLLGGVQRYVPAEASVLVH
;
A
#
# COMPACT_ATOMS: atom_id res chain seq x y z
N MET A 1 0.88 10.77 -0.72
CA MET A 1 -0.49 10.50 -0.22
C MET A 1 -1.41 11.57 -0.73
N ASP A 2 -2.55 11.17 -1.23
CA ASP A 2 -3.53 12.10 -1.75
C ASP A 2 -4.61 12.36 -0.71
N THR A 3 -4.93 13.63 -0.50
CA THR A 3 -6.04 14.00 0.36
C THR A 3 -6.98 14.90 -0.41
N CYS A 4 -8.26 14.62 -0.34
CA CYS A 4 -9.26 15.48 -0.94
C CYS A 4 -10.34 15.80 0.08
N GLY A 5 -11.41 16.45 -0.34
CA GLY A 5 -12.43 16.88 0.59
C GLY A 5 -13.14 15.75 1.32
N GLN A 6 -14.21 16.07 2.03
CA GLN A 6 -14.84 15.16 2.97
C GLN A 6 -15.37 13.87 2.34
N ASN A 7 -15.67 13.87 1.06
CA ASN A 7 -16.25 12.72 0.38
C ASN A 7 -15.23 11.92 -0.42
N CYS A 8 -13.96 12.15 -0.19
CA CYS A 8 -12.92 11.47 -0.93
C CYS A 8 -12.29 10.36 -0.12
N LEU A 9 -11.97 9.28 -0.81
CA LEU A 9 -11.18 8.23 -0.21
C LEU A 9 -9.74 8.70 -0.08
N THR A 10 -9.12 8.36 1.04
CA THR A 10 -7.71 8.62 1.28
C THR A 10 -7.00 7.30 1.41
N TRP A 11 -5.91 7.13 0.66
CA TRP A 11 -5.09 5.93 0.76
C TRP A 11 -3.62 6.31 0.70
N ILE A 12 -2.77 5.37 1.11
CA ILE A 12 -1.32 5.52 1.05
C ILE A 12 -0.84 4.63 -0.08
N SER A 13 -0.03 5.17 -0.96
CA SER A 13 0.52 4.43 -2.09
C SER A 13 1.86 3.82 -1.70
N ALA A 14 2.03 2.52 -1.96
CA ALA A 14 3.29 1.82 -1.75
C ALA A 14 3.68 1.13 -3.05
N VAL A 15 4.57 1.76 -3.80
CA VAL A 15 4.94 1.37 -5.16
C VAL A 15 6.43 1.04 -5.22
N GLY A 16 6.77 0.02 -5.99
CA GLY A 16 8.15 -0.31 -6.28
C GLY A 16 8.69 -1.43 -5.44
N ALA A 17 10.02 -1.58 -5.45
CA ALA A 17 10.68 -2.68 -4.76
C ALA A 17 10.66 -2.51 -3.25
N ILE A 18 10.47 -3.63 -2.56
CA ILE A 18 10.57 -3.68 -1.10
C ILE A 18 12.02 -3.91 -0.74
N THR A 19 12.62 -2.99 0.00
CA THR A 19 14.01 -3.11 0.45
C THR A 19 14.07 -3.34 1.95
N ALA A 20 15.27 -3.58 2.47
CA ALA A 20 15.47 -3.74 3.90
C ALA A 20 15.15 -2.45 4.67
N GLU A 21 15.22 -1.29 4.02
CA GLU A 21 14.92 0.01 4.62
C GLU A 21 13.44 0.37 4.55
N THR A 22 12.67 -0.31 3.73
CA THR A 22 11.24 0.02 3.54
C THR A 22 10.46 0.03 4.86
N PRO A 23 10.62 -0.93 5.79
CA PRO A 23 9.89 -0.88 7.06
C PRO A 23 10.21 0.35 7.88
N ARG A 24 11.48 0.77 7.91
CA ARG A 24 11.89 1.96 8.65
C ARG A 24 11.31 3.22 8.03
N ASP A 25 11.34 3.32 6.72
CA ASP A 25 10.77 4.46 6.00
C ASP A 25 9.27 4.55 6.26
N PHE A 26 8.59 3.41 6.24
CA PHE A 26 7.17 3.36 6.56
C PHE A 26 6.89 3.79 8.00
N GLU A 27 7.66 3.31 8.96
CA GLU A 27 7.45 3.68 10.37
C GLU A 27 7.73 5.16 10.61
N ASN A 28 8.73 5.73 9.96
CA ASN A 28 9.00 7.17 10.06
C ASN A 28 7.83 7.98 9.51
N PHE A 29 7.26 7.54 8.39
CA PHE A 29 6.06 8.18 7.85
C PHE A 29 4.88 8.04 8.82
N ALA A 30 4.71 6.85 9.41
CA ALA A 30 3.59 6.56 10.30
C ALA A 30 3.62 7.41 11.59
N ARG A 31 4.79 7.82 12.03
CA ARG A 31 4.91 8.63 13.26
C ARG A 31 4.27 10.00 13.13
N THR A 32 4.13 10.51 11.92
CA THR A 32 3.56 11.84 11.68
C THR A 32 2.11 11.78 11.23
N GLN A 33 1.53 10.58 11.16
CA GLN A 33 0.19 10.36 10.62
C GLN A 33 -0.61 9.45 11.54
N ASN A 34 -1.91 9.65 11.57
CA ASN A 34 -2.80 8.67 12.18
C ASN A 34 -3.26 7.72 11.06
N LEU A 35 -2.71 6.52 11.05
CA LEU A 35 -2.94 5.54 9.99
C LEU A 35 -3.99 4.50 10.32
N SER A 36 -4.49 4.46 11.55
CA SER A 36 -5.47 3.45 11.96
C SER A 36 -6.70 3.50 11.07
N GLY A 37 -7.08 2.36 10.53
CA GLY A 37 -8.23 2.23 9.65
C GLY A 37 -8.00 2.73 8.23
N LYS A 38 -6.83 3.26 7.92
CA LYS A 38 -6.52 3.74 6.57
C LYS A 38 -6.05 2.60 5.69
N THR A 39 -6.14 2.82 4.39
CA THR A 39 -5.80 1.81 3.38
C THR A 39 -4.44 2.10 2.77
N ILE A 40 -3.61 1.06 2.66
CA ILE A 40 -2.38 1.11 1.88
C ILE A 40 -2.58 0.32 0.60
N ALA A 41 -2.33 0.95 -0.54
CA ALA A 41 -2.46 0.35 -1.86
C ALA A 41 -1.09 -0.09 -2.35
N LEU A 42 -0.96 -1.37 -2.62
CA LEU A 42 0.30 -2.01 -3.00
C LEU A 42 0.37 -2.20 -4.50
N ASP A 43 1.52 -1.86 -5.07
CA ASP A 43 1.84 -2.07 -6.47
C ASP A 43 3.33 -2.38 -6.54
N SER A 44 3.69 -3.67 -6.43
CA SER A 44 5.08 -4.07 -6.20
C SER A 44 5.38 -5.45 -6.76
N ASP A 45 6.58 -5.60 -7.30
CA ASP A 45 7.12 -6.90 -7.73
C ASP A 45 7.74 -7.69 -6.57
N GLY A 46 7.73 -7.14 -5.37
CA GLY A 46 8.33 -7.78 -4.20
C GLY A 46 9.71 -7.24 -3.89
N GLY A 47 10.58 -8.09 -3.37
CA GLY A 47 11.94 -7.72 -3.03
C GLY A 47 12.44 -8.44 -1.78
N SER A 48 12.93 -7.70 -0.80
CA SER A 48 13.54 -8.25 0.41
C SER A 48 12.55 -9.07 1.23
N VAL A 49 12.92 -10.29 1.58
CA VAL A 49 12.11 -11.16 2.45
C VAL A 49 11.95 -10.52 3.83
N LEU A 50 13.05 -10.13 4.45
CA LEU A 50 12.99 -9.54 5.80
C LEU A 50 12.27 -8.20 5.79
N GLY A 51 12.51 -7.40 4.75
CA GLY A 51 11.81 -6.12 4.59
C GLY A 51 10.31 -6.29 4.45
N ALA A 52 9.87 -7.26 3.66
CA ALA A 52 8.45 -7.51 3.45
C ALA A 52 7.76 -8.01 4.73
N LEU A 53 8.39 -8.93 5.44
CA LEU A 53 7.82 -9.46 6.69
C LEU A 53 7.73 -8.36 7.75
N ALA A 54 8.76 -7.54 7.88
CA ALA A 54 8.75 -6.43 8.84
C ALA A 54 7.72 -5.36 8.46
N LEU A 55 7.59 -5.07 7.17
CA LEU A 55 6.59 -4.11 6.70
C LEU A 55 5.18 -4.62 6.96
N GLY A 56 4.91 -5.90 6.70
CA GLY A 56 3.61 -6.49 6.99
C GLY A 56 3.25 -6.42 8.46
N ARG A 57 4.22 -6.68 9.34
CA ARG A 57 4.01 -6.55 10.78
C ARG A 57 3.72 -5.11 11.20
N ALA A 58 4.43 -4.14 10.60
CA ALA A 58 4.19 -2.74 10.88
C ALA A 58 2.78 -2.30 10.44
N ILE A 59 2.35 -2.73 9.27
CA ILE A 59 1.01 -2.44 8.76
C ILE A 59 -0.05 -2.95 9.74
N ARG A 60 0.12 -4.18 10.24
CA ARG A 60 -0.81 -4.74 11.22
C ARG A 60 -0.76 -3.98 12.55
N LYS A 61 0.42 -3.61 12.99
CA LYS A 61 0.60 -2.83 14.22
C LYS A 61 -0.16 -1.50 14.16
N PHE A 62 -0.16 -0.86 13.00
CA PHE A 62 -0.87 0.40 12.81
C PHE A 62 -2.35 0.22 12.43
N ASN A 63 -2.84 -1.01 12.43
CA ASN A 63 -4.25 -1.32 12.21
C ASN A 63 -4.75 -0.84 10.84
N MET A 64 -3.97 -1.13 9.81
CA MET A 64 -4.26 -0.67 8.45
C MET A 64 -4.94 -1.74 7.61
N ILE A 65 -5.63 -1.28 6.57
CA ILE A 65 -6.24 -2.11 5.55
C ILE A 65 -5.29 -2.16 4.36
N THR A 66 -5.12 -3.34 3.74
CA THR A 66 -4.30 -3.46 2.54
C THR A 66 -5.17 -3.74 1.31
N THR A 67 -4.76 -3.21 0.19
CA THR A 67 -5.34 -3.52 -1.11
C THR A 67 -4.24 -3.52 -2.17
N VAL A 68 -4.55 -4.01 -3.35
CA VAL A 68 -3.67 -3.94 -4.51
C VAL A 68 -4.25 -2.91 -5.46
N GLY A 69 -3.44 -1.94 -5.83
CA GLY A 69 -3.93 -0.89 -6.71
C GLY A 69 -2.79 0.02 -7.14
N LYS A 70 -2.93 0.58 -8.33
CA LYS A 70 -1.97 1.50 -8.90
C LYS A 70 -2.47 2.92 -8.74
N THR A 71 -1.66 3.76 -8.08
CA THR A 71 -2.00 5.16 -7.89
C THR A 71 -1.58 5.96 -9.12
N ILE A 72 -2.53 6.68 -9.69
CA ILE A 72 -2.28 7.60 -10.79
C ILE A 72 -2.37 9.01 -10.23
N GLU A 73 -1.28 9.76 -10.34
CA GLU A 73 -1.21 11.14 -9.86
C GLU A 73 -2.22 12.03 -10.58
N ALA A 74 -2.67 13.06 -9.89
CA ALA A 74 -3.57 14.03 -10.49
C ALA A 74 -2.85 14.77 -11.62
N ALA A 75 -3.50 14.84 -12.80
CA ALA A 75 -2.98 15.57 -13.93
C ALA A 75 -3.44 17.03 -13.88
N ASN A 76 -2.92 17.84 -14.81
CA ASN A 76 -3.34 19.22 -14.93
C ASN A 76 -4.86 19.31 -15.09
N GLY A 77 -5.50 20.12 -14.23
CA GLY A 77 -6.95 20.28 -14.25
C GLY A 77 -7.70 19.25 -13.43
N GLU A 78 -7.05 18.18 -12.97
CA GLU A 78 -7.66 17.22 -12.08
C GLU A 78 -7.38 17.60 -10.63
N LYS A 79 -8.30 17.24 -9.75
CA LYS A 79 -8.21 17.67 -8.35
C LYS A 79 -7.73 16.59 -7.42
N ARG A 80 -7.59 15.35 -7.88
CA ARG A 80 -7.20 14.23 -7.03
C ARG A 80 -6.63 13.09 -7.85
N ALA A 81 -5.80 12.30 -7.19
CA ALA A 81 -5.28 11.07 -7.76
C ALA A 81 -6.39 10.02 -7.90
N GLN A 82 -6.14 9.01 -8.72
CA GLN A 82 -7.03 7.89 -8.91
C GLN A 82 -6.33 6.61 -8.50
N LEU A 83 -7.10 5.66 -7.99
CA LEU A 83 -6.61 4.33 -7.66
C LEU A 83 -7.18 3.35 -8.68
N LEU A 84 -6.31 2.78 -9.51
CA LEU A 84 -6.70 1.83 -10.53
C LEU A 84 -6.54 0.40 -10.01
N PRO A 85 -7.52 -0.49 -10.27
CA PRO A 85 -7.47 -1.85 -9.72
C PRO A 85 -6.49 -2.76 -10.47
N ARG A 86 -6.04 -2.40 -11.66
CA ARG A 86 -5.13 -3.23 -12.45
C ARG A 86 -3.70 -2.96 -11.99
N ALA A 87 -3.25 -3.73 -11.03
CA ALA A 87 -1.92 -3.61 -10.44
C ALA A 87 -1.41 -5.00 -10.07
N TYR A 88 -0.15 -5.05 -9.65
CA TYR A 88 0.51 -6.31 -9.32
C TYR A 88 1.01 -6.27 -7.89
N CYS A 89 0.81 -7.37 -7.19
CA CYS A 89 1.44 -7.62 -5.91
C CYS A 89 2.07 -8.99 -5.99
N GLU A 90 3.35 -9.04 -6.33
CA GLU A 90 4.05 -10.27 -6.66
C GLU A 90 5.13 -10.62 -5.67
N SER A 91 5.46 -11.91 -5.58
CA SER A 91 6.51 -12.42 -4.73
C SER A 91 6.29 -11.98 -3.28
N MET A 92 7.26 -11.34 -2.66
CA MET A 92 7.17 -10.93 -1.25
C MET A 92 6.10 -9.86 -0.98
N CYS A 93 5.61 -9.17 -2.01
CA CYS A 93 4.50 -8.25 -1.83
C CYS A 93 3.26 -8.95 -1.26
N ALA A 94 3.03 -10.21 -1.63
CA ALA A 94 1.90 -10.97 -1.10
C ALA A 94 1.93 -11.07 0.42
N PHE A 95 3.12 -11.16 1.01
CA PHE A 95 3.26 -11.20 2.48
C PHE A 95 2.96 -9.85 3.11
N VAL A 96 3.28 -8.76 2.42
CA VAL A 96 2.89 -7.42 2.88
C VAL A 96 1.37 -7.28 2.87
N LEU A 97 0.72 -7.74 1.80
CA LEU A 97 -0.73 -7.72 1.67
C LEU A 97 -1.39 -8.44 2.85
N LEU A 98 -0.83 -9.58 3.27
CA LEU A 98 -1.34 -10.35 4.41
C LEU A 98 -1.22 -9.61 5.74
N GLY A 99 -0.41 -8.57 5.82
CA GLY A 99 -0.26 -7.76 7.04
C GLY A 99 -1.49 -6.92 7.36
N GLY A 100 -2.33 -6.61 6.38
CA GLY A 100 -3.52 -5.81 6.63
C GLY A 100 -4.50 -6.50 7.57
N VAL A 101 -5.14 -5.72 8.45
CA VAL A 101 -6.20 -6.26 9.31
C VAL A 101 -7.43 -6.63 8.48
N GLN A 102 -7.61 -5.95 7.36
CA GLN A 102 -8.54 -6.34 6.30
C GLN A 102 -7.79 -6.23 4.98
N ARG A 103 -8.11 -7.10 4.04
CA ARG A 103 -7.43 -7.18 2.75
C ARG A 103 -8.47 -7.19 1.64
N TYR A 104 -8.25 -6.38 0.64
CA TYR A 104 -9.12 -6.34 -0.52
C TYR A 104 -8.31 -6.47 -1.80
N VAL A 105 -8.63 -7.46 -2.61
CA VAL A 105 -7.96 -7.68 -3.88
C VAL A 105 -9.00 -7.51 -5.00
N PRO A 106 -8.90 -6.43 -5.78
CA PRO A 106 -9.80 -6.25 -6.92
C PRO A 106 -9.65 -7.39 -7.92
N ALA A 107 -10.72 -7.70 -8.63
CA ALA A 107 -10.69 -8.78 -9.63
C ALA A 107 -9.65 -8.53 -10.72
N GLU A 108 -9.38 -7.26 -11.03
CA GLU A 108 -8.42 -6.88 -12.07
C GLU A 108 -6.97 -6.91 -11.60
N ALA A 109 -6.74 -7.04 -10.29
CA ALA A 109 -5.39 -7.09 -9.73
C ALA A 109 -4.81 -8.49 -9.84
N SER A 110 -3.48 -8.58 -9.83
CA SER A 110 -2.76 -9.85 -9.87
C SER A 110 -1.93 -9.99 -8.60
N VAL A 111 -2.14 -11.09 -7.87
CA VAL A 111 -1.34 -11.44 -6.69
C VAL A 111 -0.67 -12.76 -6.98
N LEU A 112 0.65 -12.75 -7.05
CA LEU A 112 1.43 -13.93 -7.39
C LEU A 112 2.48 -14.21 -6.31
N VAL A 113 2.56 -15.47 -5.91
CA VAL A 113 3.57 -15.95 -4.96
C VAL A 113 4.47 -16.93 -5.71
N HIS A 114 5.78 -16.70 -5.61
CA HIS A 114 6.77 -17.59 -6.25
C HIS A 114 7.35 -18.57 -5.26
#